data_67329c95bae643bdebb2024fa1842286
#
_entry.id   67329c95bae643bdebb2024fa1842286
#
_cell.length_a   1.000
_cell.length_b   1.000
_cell.length_c   1.000
_cell.angle_alpha   90.00
_cell.angle_beta   90.00
_cell.angle_gamma   90.00
#
_symmetry.space_group_name_H-M   'P 1'
#
loop_
_entity.id
_entity.type
_entity.pdbx_description
1 polymer ?
#
loop_
_entity_poly.entity_id
_entity_poly.type
_entity_poly.pdbx_seq_one_letter_code
_entity_poly.pdbx_strand_id
1 'polypeptide(L)'
;MISCSRDNDDTGSVTNDTSILPTKMTYSETNGKIVYTFSYNGNKLIKATHDNKDVIYTYTGDLITSMNNPNESSYVFNYDSNGNLISEKTKFYNGTIKISENDITYIVNGSTVTAQKISKNYDDITGTLSSISTSTITYTLDAKKRPIKSVEVSEERDSIGNLIEKTNNNTTYQYANHHSLIENIVGFDKLTYSDFLSNNEDFPHNIVSYMKEDINRTYYHFGGSPHNESYINEVKVEYSVNANNYPIKIQPKAKNHINRQFETINNSYFTIEYNK
;
A
#
# COMPACT_ATOMS: atom_id res chain seq x y z
N MET A 1 33.06 -45.92 -29.00
CA MET A 1 32.04 -45.76 -27.94
C MET A 1 32.58 -44.76 -26.91
N ILE A 2 32.11 -43.54 -27.00
CA ILE A 2 32.49 -42.46 -26.07
C ILE A 2 31.27 -42.19 -25.22
N SER A 3 31.35 -42.51 -23.92
CA SER A 3 30.33 -42.22 -22.93
C SER A 3 30.52 -40.79 -22.42
N CYS A 4 29.57 -39.89 -22.70
CA CYS A 4 29.49 -38.62 -22.06
C CYS A 4 28.69 -38.78 -20.78
N SER A 5 29.36 -38.80 -19.63
CA SER A 5 28.71 -38.54 -18.34
C SER A 5 28.45 -37.03 -18.22
N ARG A 6 27.20 -36.65 -18.11
CA ARG A 6 26.80 -35.32 -17.67
C ARG A 6 26.82 -35.32 -16.14
N ASP A 7 27.86 -34.77 -15.58
CA ASP A 7 27.86 -34.35 -14.21
C ASP A 7 27.00 -33.06 -14.13
N ASN A 8 25.80 -33.20 -13.62
CA ASN A 8 25.01 -32.05 -13.11
C ASN A 8 25.55 -31.68 -11.75
N ASP A 9 26.64 -30.95 -11.69
CA ASP A 9 26.99 -30.16 -10.54
C ASP A 9 26.16 -28.87 -10.54
N ASP A 10 24.93 -29.00 -10.08
CA ASP A 10 24.13 -27.84 -9.64
C ASP A 10 24.65 -27.43 -8.25
N THR A 11 25.90 -26.92 -8.24
CA THR A 11 26.40 -26.15 -7.11
C THR A 11 25.68 -24.81 -7.15
N GLY A 12 24.46 -24.80 -6.60
CA GLY A 12 23.75 -23.58 -6.27
C GLY A 12 24.70 -22.72 -5.45
N SER A 13 25.23 -21.69 -6.08
CA SER A 13 25.98 -20.64 -5.41
C SER A 13 25.06 -20.07 -4.33
N VAL A 14 25.29 -20.47 -3.08
CA VAL A 14 24.72 -19.80 -1.92
C VAL A 14 25.39 -18.43 -1.89
N THR A 15 24.87 -17.49 -2.64
CA THR A 15 25.19 -16.09 -2.43
C THR A 15 24.74 -15.77 -1.03
N ASN A 16 25.69 -15.56 -0.11
CA ASN A 16 25.38 -15.00 1.19
C ASN A 16 24.74 -13.63 0.95
N ASP A 17 23.41 -13.64 0.90
CA ASP A 17 22.64 -12.42 0.75
C ASP A 17 22.89 -11.56 1.98
N THR A 18 23.57 -10.43 1.78
CA THR A 18 23.94 -9.49 2.83
C THR A 18 22.87 -8.43 3.06
N SER A 19 21.72 -8.53 2.39
CA SER A 19 20.64 -7.55 2.46
C SER A 19 20.11 -7.41 3.89
N ILE A 20 19.86 -6.17 4.27
CA ILE A 20 19.20 -5.85 5.55
C ILE A 20 17.69 -5.95 5.29
N LEU A 21 17.04 -6.90 5.96
CA LEU A 21 15.62 -7.17 5.82
C LEU A 21 14.92 -7.03 7.20
N PRO A 22 13.73 -6.41 7.26
CA PRO A 22 12.95 -6.39 8.49
C PRO A 22 12.52 -7.81 8.84
N THR A 23 12.71 -8.21 10.08
CA THR A 23 12.28 -9.53 10.60
C THR A 23 11.03 -9.43 11.44
N LYS A 24 10.85 -8.27 12.07
CA LYS A 24 9.70 -8.00 12.92
C LYS A 24 9.36 -6.52 12.91
N MET A 25 8.09 -6.22 12.93
CA MET A 25 7.57 -4.88 13.14
C MET A 25 6.53 -4.93 14.26
N THR A 26 6.56 -3.96 15.14
CA THR A 26 5.56 -3.82 16.20
C THR A 26 4.88 -2.47 16.06
N TYR A 27 3.60 -2.46 15.75
CA TYR A 27 2.74 -1.30 15.88
C TYR A 27 2.28 -1.21 17.33
N SER A 28 2.43 -0.06 17.94
CA SER A 28 2.02 0.22 19.32
C SER A 28 1.11 1.42 19.34
N GLU A 29 0.01 1.33 20.06
CA GLU A 29 -0.93 2.40 20.32
C GLU A 29 -1.40 2.38 21.78
N THR A 30 -2.23 3.36 22.20
CA THR A 30 -2.71 3.47 23.58
C THR A 30 -3.40 2.19 24.08
N ASN A 31 -4.11 1.49 23.20
CA ASN A 31 -4.99 0.36 23.55
C ASN A 31 -4.39 -1.02 23.28
N GLY A 32 -3.18 -1.10 22.69
CA GLY A 32 -2.60 -2.40 22.38
C GLY A 32 -1.35 -2.38 21.51
N LYS A 33 -0.95 -3.57 21.13
CA LYS A 33 0.19 -3.79 20.22
C LYS A 33 -0.17 -4.86 19.20
N ILE A 34 0.18 -4.62 17.94
CA ILE A 34 0.13 -5.61 16.87
C ILE A 34 1.56 -5.93 16.48
N VAL A 35 1.88 -7.23 16.41
CA VAL A 35 3.22 -7.69 16.06
C VAL A 35 3.16 -8.40 14.72
N TYR A 36 3.95 -7.90 13.77
CA TYR A 36 4.17 -8.50 12.45
C TYR A 36 5.51 -9.22 12.46
N THR A 37 5.54 -10.43 11.93
CA THR A 37 6.78 -11.17 11.67
C THR A 37 6.87 -11.53 10.19
N PHE A 38 8.08 -11.54 9.65
CA PHE A 38 8.32 -11.68 8.23
C PHE A 38 9.17 -12.90 7.93
N SER A 39 8.79 -13.68 6.91
CA SER A 39 9.52 -14.86 6.44
C SER A 39 9.92 -14.67 4.97
N TYR A 40 11.16 -15.02 4.65
CA TYR A 40 11.76 -14.75 3.35
C TYR A 40 12.29 -16.03 2.70
N ASN A 41 12.36 -16.00 1.36
CA ASN A 41 13.18 -16.88 0.55
C ASN A 41 14.17 -16.00 -0.23
N GLY A 42 15.44 -15.96 0.21
CA GLY A 42 16.37 -14.89 -0.18
C GLY A 42 15.81 -13.53 0.22
N ASN A 43 15.68 -12.61 -0.75
CA ASN A 43 15.09 -11.29 -0.55
C ASN A 43 13.59 -11.23 -0.91
N LYS A 44 12.94 -12.35 -1.22
CA LYS A 44 11.51 -12.42 -1.50
C LYS A 44 10.75 -12.61 -0.19
N LEU A 45 9.89 -11.67 0.17
CA LEU A 45 8.95 -11.83 1.29
C LEU A 45 7.91 -12.86 0.89
N ILE A 46 7.94 -14.04 1.49
CA ILE A 46 6.97 -15.11 1.18
C ILE A 46 5.78 -15.10 2.13
N LYS A 47 5.98 -14.57 3.35
CA LYS A 47 4.93 -14.54 4.35
C LYS A 47 5.14 -13.41 5.36
N ALA A 48 4.04 -12.72 5.70
CA ALA A 48 3.94 -11.89 6.89
C ALA A 48 2.86 -12.47 7.82
N THR A 49 3.11 -12.49 9.12
CA THR A 49 2.16 -13.02 10.11
C THR A 49 1.86 -11.95 11.15
N HIS A 50 0.60 -11.68 11.43
CA HIS A 50 0.13 -10.84 12.54
C HIS A 50 -1.12 -11.47 13.17
N ASP A 51 -1.27 -11.40 14.49
CA ASP A 51 -2.45 -11.92 15.22
C ASP A 51 -2.85 -13.35 14.80
N ASN A 52 -1.86 -14.23 14.57
CA ASN A 52 -2.02 -15.59 14.05
C ASN A 52 -2.65 -15.69 12.66
N LYS A 53 -2.66 -14.63 11.88
CA LYS A 53 -3.10 -14.59 10.49
C LYS A 53 -1.89 -14.47 9.57
N ASP A 54 -1.86 -15.31 8.54
CA ASP A 54 -0.78 -15.34 7.56
C ASP A 54 -1.18 -14.61 6.29
N VAL A 55 -0.37 -13.65 5.88
CA VAL A 55 -0.43 -13.00 4.57
C VAL A 55 0.61 -13.66 3.68
N ILE A 56 0.20 -14.31 2.62
CA ILE A 56 1.06 -15.07 1.71
C ILE A 56 1.33 -14.27 0.44
N TYR A 57 2.59 -14.16 0.06
CA TYR A 57 3.04 -13.50 -1.16
C TYR A 57 3.46 -14.53 -2.20
N THR A 58 2.99 -14.35 -3.44
CA THR A 58 3.34 -15.22 -4.59
C THR A 58 4.10 -14.40 -5.62
N TYR A 59 5.10 -15.05 -6.24
CA TYR A 59 5.97 -14.41 -7.22
C TYR A 59 5.95 -15.16 -8.55
N THR A 60 6.16 -14.41 -9.63
CA THR A 60 6.60 -14.92 -10.92
C THR A 60 7.90 -14.21 -11.28
N GLY A 61 9.01 -14.96 -11.32
CA GLY A 61 10.33 -14.32 -11.33
C GLY A 61 10.48 -13.40 -10.12
N ASP A 62 10.89 -12.15 -10.34
CA ASP A 62 11.08 -11.17 -9.29
C ASP A 62 9.85 -10.23 -9.08
N LEU A 63 8.72 -10.52 -9.70
CA LEU A 63 7.50 -9.75 -9.60
C LEU A 63 6.53 -10.41 -8.60
N ILE A 64 5.99 -9.61 -7.66
CA ILE A 64 4.90 -10.06 -6.79
C ILE A 64 3.64 -10.13 -7.64
N THR A 65 3.07 -11.32 -7.82
CA THR A 65 1.86 -11.52 -8.63
C THR A 65 0.59 -11.65 -7.82
N SER A 66 0.70 -12.01 -6.54
CA SER A 66 -0.44 -11.96 -5.64
C SER A 66 -0.04 -11.80 -4.18
N MET A 67 -0.97 -11.31 -3.39
CA MET A 67 -0.96 -11.33 -1.93
C MET A 67 -2.31 -11.84 -1.45
N ASN A 68 -2.32 -12.73 -0.48
CA ASN A 68 -3.55 -13.31 0.05
C ASN A 68 -3.51 -13.35 1.58
N ASN A 69 -4.48 -12.72 2.21
CA ASN A 69 -4.78 -12.83 3.63
C ASN A 69 -6.14 -13.56 3.72
N PRO A 70 -6.16 -14.86 4.07
CA PRO A 70 -7.38 -15.66 4.06
C PRO A 70 -8.50 -15.04 4.90
N ASN A 71 -9.71 -14.95 4.31
CA ASN A 71 -10.92 -14.37 4.89
C ASN A 71 -10.88 -12.86 5.17
N GLU A 72 -9.84 -12.15 4.75
CA GLU A 72 -9.72 -10.70 4.92
C GLU A 72 -9.49 -9.98 3.59
N SER A 73 -8.43 -10.34 2.85
CA SER A 73 -8.12 -9.65 1.60
C SER A 73 -7.35 -10.53 0.62
N SER A 74 -7.51 -10.22 -0.67
CA SER A 74 -6.69 -10.79 -1.73
C SER A 74 -6.35 -9.72 -2.74
N TYR A 75 -5.10 -9.74 -3.24
CA TYR A 75 -4.59 -8.85 -4.27
C TYR A 75 -3.99 -9.67 -5.42
N VAL A 76 -4.21 -9.23 -6.64
CA VAL A 76 -3.61 -9.81 -7.86
C VAL A 76 -3.02 -8.67 -8.66
N PHE A 77 -1.75 -8.81 -9.03
CA PHE A 77 -0.99 -7.81 -9.77
C PHE A 77 -0.60 -8.33 -11.14
N ASN A 78 -0.76 -7.53 -12.19
CA ASN A 78 -0.32 -7.84 -13.53
C ASN A 78 0.65 -6.78 -14.04
N TYR A 79 1.63 -7.23 -14.82
CA TYR A 79 2.72 -6.41 -15.32
C TYR A 79 2.85 -6.51 -16.82
N ASP A 80 3.39 -5.46 -17.44
CA ASP A 80 3.82 -5.50 -18.84
C ASP A 80 5.16 -6.24 -18.99
N SER A 81 5.64 -6.37 -20.23
CA SER A 81 6.92 -7.02 -20.54
C SER A 81 8.15 -6.29 -19.97
N ASN A 82 8.00 -5.03 -19.56
CA ASN A 82 9.05 -4.23 -18.93
C ASN A 82 9.00 -4.27 -17.40
N GLY A 83 8.05 -5.03 -16.82
CA GLY A 83 7.84 -5.15 -15.39
C GLY A 83 7.16 -3.93 -14.76
N ASN A 84 6.47 -3.09 -15.53
CA ASN A 84 5.63 -2.03 -14.97
C ASN A 84 4.28 -2.63 -14.57
N LEU A 85 3.75 -2.25 -13.40
CA LEU A 85 2.40 -2.60 -12.97
C LEU A 85 1.38 -1.98 -13.93
N ILE A 86 0.52 -2.82 -14.54
CA ILE A 86 -0.53 -2.40 -15.47
C ILE A 86 -1.95 -2.62 -14.95
N SER A 87 -2.12 -3.54 -13.99
CA SER A 87 -3.41 -3.68 -13.31
C SER A 87 -3.27 -4.30 -11.94
N GLU A 88 -4.24 -4.00 -11.10
CA GLU A 88 -4.39 -4.53 -9.75
C GLU A 88 -5.86 -4.86 -9.52
N LYS A 89 -6.11 -6.02 -8.90
CA LYS A 89 -7.44 -6.41 -8.41
C LYS A 89 -7.36 -6.70 -6.94
N THR A 90 -8.26 -6.09 -6.17
CA THR A 90 -8.33 -6.29 -4.74
C THR A 90 -9.72 -6.75 -4.33
N LYS A 91 -9.80 -7.64 -3.36
CA LYS A 91 -11.05 -8.02 -2.71
C LYS A 91 -10.85 -8.00 -1.20
N PHE A 92 -11.84 -7.48 -0.50
CA PHE A 92 -11.90 -7.48 0.96
C PHE A 92 -13.09 -8.29 1.45
N TYR A 93 -12.91 -8.96 2.57
CA TYR A 93 -13.89 -9.86 3.14
C TYR A 93 -14.11 -9.60 4.63
N ASN A 94 -15.32 -9.82 5.09
CA ASN A 94 -15.66 -10.02 6.50
C ASN A 94 -16.02 -11.50 6.66
N GLY A 95 -15.04 -12.33 7.06
CA GLY A 95 -15.16 -13.78 7.03
C GLY A 95 -15.34 -14.31 5.60
N THR A 96 -16.54 -14.84 5.27
CA THR A 96 -16.86 -15.35 3.94
C THR A 96 -17.62 -14.34 3.06
N ILE A 97 -18.05 -13.21 3.62
CA ILE A 97 -18.82 -12.18 2.92
C ILE A 97 -17.86 -11.20 2.28
N LYS A 98 -17.95 -11.01 0.95
CA LYS A 98 -17.20 -9.98 0.25
C LYS A 98 -17.81 -8.61 0.58
N ILE A 99 -16.99 -7.71 1.13
CA ILE A 99 -17.41 -6.36 1.53
C ILE A 99 -16.95 -5.27 0.55
N SER A 100 -15.86 -5.52 -0.19
CA SER A 100 -15.48 -4.62 -1.27
C SER A 100 -14.61 -5.32 -2.33
N GLU A 101 -14.58 -4.75 -3.54
CA GLU A 101 -13.62 -5.13 -4.59
C GLU A 101 -13.20 -3.90 -5.38
N ASN A 102 -11.91 -3.86 -5.76
CA ASN A 102 -11.35 -2.83 -6.62
C ASN A 102 -10.75 -3.47 -7.88
N ASP A 103 -11.07 -2.91 -9.04
CA ASP A 103 -10.40 -3.16 -10.31
C ASP A 103 -9.66 -1.89 -10.73
N ILE A 104 -8.34 -1.96 -10.90
CA ILE A 104 -7.51 -0.81 -11.23
C ILE A 104 -6.66 -1.13 -12.44
N THR A 105 -6.60 -0.19 -13.39
CA THR A 105 -5.69 -0.23 -14.53
C THR A 105 -4.75 0.97 -14.49
N TYR A 106 -3.49 0.76 -14.86
CA TYR A 106 -2.44 1.76 -14.82
C TYR A 106 -1.89 2.03 -16.22
N ILE A 107 -1.71 3.30 -16.56
CA ILE A 107 -1.03 3.76 -17.77
C ILE A 107 0.20 4.53 -17.34
N VAL A 108 1.40 3.98 -17.64
CA VAL A 108 2.69 4.59 -17.31
C VAL A 108 3.19 5.39 -18.49
N ASN A 109 3.43 6.69 -18.30
CA ASN A 109 3.99 7.59 -19.30
C ASN A 109 5.11 8.44 -18.70
N GLY A 110 6.34 7.96 -18.83
CA GLY A 110 7.51 8.63 -18.25
C GLY A 110 7.45 8.70 -16.71
N SER A 111 7.38 9.92 -16.18
CA SER A 111 7.22 10.20 -14.75
C SER A 111 5.76 10.37 -14.32
N THR A 112 4.82 10.10 -15.19
CA THR A 112 3.38 10.17 -14.88
C THR A 112 2.76 8.80 -14.96
N VAL A 113 1.91 8.46 -13.97
CA VAL A 113 1.08 7.26 -13.99
C VAL A 113 -0.37 7.69 -13.82
N THR A 114 -1.24 7.21 -14.72
CA THR A 114 -2.69 7.41 -14.59
C THR A 114 -3.32 6.08 -14.20
N ALA A 115 -4.03 6.04 -13.07
CA ALA A 115 -4.82 4.92 -12.62
C ALA A 115 -6.32 5.19 -12.87
N GLN A 116 -7.00 4.21 -13.44
CA GLN A 116 -8.46 4.15 -13.53
C GLN A 116 -8.93 3.08 -12.56
N LYS A 117 -9.70 3.47 -11.54
CA LYS A 117 -10.17 2.59 -10.48
C LYS A 117 -11.68 2.49 -10.49
N ILE A 118 -12.19 1.27 -10.39
CA ILE A 118 -13.60 0.97 -10.12
C ILE A 118 -13.64 0.22 -8.81
N SER A 119 -14.33 0.78 -7.82
CA SER A 119 -14.57 0.17 -6.51
C SER A 119 -16.03 -0.19 -6.37
N LYS A 120 -16.33 -1.41 -5.89
CA LYS A 120 -17.67 -1.84 -5.54
C LYS A 120 -17.69 -2.16 -4.05
N ASN A 121 -18.61 -1.54 -3.34
CA ASN A 121 -18.86 -1.78 -1.93
C ASN A 121 -20.12 -2.62 -1.76
N TYR A 122 -20.08 -3.49 -0.79
CA TYR A 122 -21.17 -4.44 -0.49
C TYR A 122 -21.54 -4.29 0.98
N ASP A 123 -22.80 -4.54 1.27
CA ASP A 123 -23.28 -4.63 2.65
C ASP A 123 -22.57 -5.78 3.38
N ASP A 124 -22.05 -5.52 4.57
CA ASP A 124 -21.19 -6.43 5.32
C ASP A 124 -21.93 -7.60 5.98
N ILE A 125 -23.28 -7.59 5.96
CA ILE A 125 -24.14 -8.64 6.50
C ILE A 125 -24.71 -9.49 5.37
N THR A 126 -25.23 -8.83 4.33
CA THR A 126 -25.98 -9.51 3.25
C THR A 126 -25.12 -9.80 2.02
N GLY A 127 -23.98 -9.09 1.86
CA GLY A 127 -23.14 -9.16 0.65
C GLY A 127 -23.81 -8.54 -0.59
N THR A 128 -24.87 -7.75 -0.43
CA THR A 128 -25.53 -7.06 -1.55
C THR A 128 -24.77 -5.80 -1.93
N LEU A 129 -24.73 -5.48 -3.24
CA LEU A 129 -24.07 -4.27 -3.72
C LEU A 129 -24.72 -3.02 -3.10
N SER A 130 -23.95 -2.17 -2.43
CA SER A 130 -24.39 -0.92 -1.82
C SER A 130 -24.02 0.29 -2.67
N SER A 131 -22.78 0.36 -3.18
CA SER A 131 -22.33 1.48 -4.00
C SER A 131 -21.26 1.07 -5.00
N ILE A 132 -21.07 1.92 -6.02
CA ILE A 132 -19.98 1.83 -6.99
C ILE A 132 -19.28 3.20 -7.02
N SER A 133 -17.97 3.20 -6.83
CA SER A 133 -17.13 4.38 -7.03
C SER A 133 -16.25 4.21 -8.26
N THR A 134 -16.09 5.28 -9.04
CA THR A 134 -15.13 5.34 -10.14
C THR A 134 -14.17 6.49 -9.88
N SER A 135 -12.86 6.26 -9.99
CA SER A 135 -11.86 7.30 -9.83
C SER A 135 -10.82 7.28 -10.95
N THR A 136 -10.32 8.47 -11.24
CA THR A 136 -9.12 8.70 -12.05
C THR A 136 -8.08 9.33 -11.13
N ILE A 137 -6.93 8.66 -10.97
CA ILE A 137 -5.83 9.13 -10.14
C ILE A 137 -4.63 9.38 -11.06
N THR A 138 -4.05 10.57 -10.99
CA THR A 138 -2.83 10.90 -11.73
C THR A 138 -1.69 11.11 -10.74
N TYR A 139 -0.68 10.25 -10.80
CA TYR A 139 0.55 10.34 -10.01
C TYR A 139 1.64 11.05 -10.81
N THR A 140 2.37 11.95 -10.16
CA THR A 140 3.68 12.44 -10.63
C THR A 140 4.75 11.76 -9.79
N LEU A 141 5.72 11.12 -10.44
CA LEU A 141 6.77 10.33 -9.79
C LEU A 141 8.09 11.08 -9.77
N ASP A 142 8.90 10.85 -8.72
CA ASP A 142 10.31 11.25 -8.66
C ASP A 142 11.21 10.31 -9.49
N ALA A 143 12.51 10.58 -9.48
CA ALA A 143 13.52 9.75 -10.17
C ALA A 143 13.61 8.33 -9.62
N LYS A 144 13.16 8.07 -8.38
CA LYS A 144 13.08 6.76 -7.73
C LYS A 144 11.72 6.08 -7.95
N LYS A 145 10.89 6.61 -8.85
CA LYS A 145 9.53 6.12 -9.16
C LYS A 145 8.54 6.20 -7.99
N ARG A 146 8.77 7.06 -7.00
CA ARG A 146 7.85 7.29 -5.88
C ARG A 146 6.92 8.45 -6.20
N PRO A 147 5.62 8.39 -5.85
CA PRO A 147 4.70 9.51 -6.02
C PRO A 147 5.13 10.74 -5.21
N ILE A 148 5.36 11.89 -5.87
CA ILE A 148 5.57 13.18 -5.20
C ILE A 148 4.30 14.02 -5.17
N LYS A 149 3.34 13.68 -6.04
CA LYS A 149 2.03 14.28 -6.11
C LYS A 149 1.03 13.26 -6.64
N SER A 150 -0.19 13.27 -6.12
CA SER A 150 -1.35 12.64 -6.75
C SER A 150 -2.51 13.62 -6.86
N VAL A 151 -3.30 13.47 -7.91
CA VAL A 151 -4.58 14.16 -8.12
C VAL A 151 -5.61 13.10 -8.40
N GLU A 152 -6.62 13.00 -7.56
CA GLU A 152 -7.73 12.08 -7.70
C GLU A 152 -9.03 12.84 -7.95
N VAL A 153 -9.81 12.35 -8.91
CA VAL A 153 -11.20 12.76 -9.15
C VAL A 153 -12.04 11.50 -9.09
N SER A 154 -13.05 11.49 -8.22
CA SER A 154 -13.92 10.33 -8.04
C SER A 154 -15.40 10.71 -7.98
N GLU A 155 -16.24 9.76 -8.40
CA GLU A 155 -17.69 9.79 -8.24
C GLU A 155 -18.15 8.48 -7.61
N GLU A 156 -19.01 8.57 -6.61
CA GLU A 156 -19.68 7.42 -6.01
C GLU A 156 -21.18 7.46 -6.29
N ARG A 157 -21.73 6.31 -6.62
CA ARG A 157 -23.16 6.10 -6.91
C ARG A 157 -23.70 4.97 -6.05
N ASP A 158 -24.98 5.07 -5.64
CA ASP A 158 -25.67 3.96 -4.99
C ASP A 158 -25.89 2.78 -5.94
N SER A 159 -26.44 1.67 -5.41
CA SER A 159 -26.70 0.44 -6.18
C SER A 159 -27.70 0.58 -7.33
N ILE A 160 -28.49 1.67 -7.36
CA ILE A 160 -29.44 1.97 -8.44
C ILE A 160 -28.98 3.11 -9.34
N GLY A 161 -27.74 3.62 -9.15
CA GLY A 161 -27.05 4.55 -10.03
C GLY A 161 -27.20 6.03 -9.68
N ASN A 162 -27.86 6.40 -8.55
CA ASN A 162 -27.89 7.79 -8.10
C ASN A 162 -26.52 8.23 -7.62
N LEU A 163 -26.13 9.44 -7.96
CA LEU A 163 -24.88 10.06 -7.49
C LEU A 163 -25.01 10.37 -6.00
N ILE A 164 -24.04 9.88 -5.21
CA ILE A 164 -23.95 10.07 -3.75
C ILE A 164 -22.88 11.09 -3.41
N GLU A 165 -21.70 10.97 -4.04
CA GLU A 165 -20.55 11.81 -3.72
C GLU A 165 -19.70 12.09 -4.96
N LYS A 166 -19.09 13.29 -5.00
CA LYS A 166 -17.95 13.62 -5.84
C LYS A 166 -16.81 14.09 -4.98
N THR A 167 -15.59 13.58 -5.24
CA THR A 167 -14.39 13.98 -4.52
C THR A 167 -13.31 14.44 -5.49
N ASN A 168 -12.64 15.55 -5.13
CA ASN A 168 -11.36 15.95 -5.69
C ASN A 168 -10.35 15.95 -4.55
N ASN A 169 -9.28 15.15 -4.68
CA ASN A 169 -8.20 15.09 -3.72
C ASN A 169 -6.87 15.42 -4.40
N ASN A 170 -6.10 16.34 -3.82
CA ASN A 170 -4.75 16.67 -4.23
C ASN A 170 -3.81 16.33 -3.09
N THR A 171 -2.93 15.33 -3.29
CA THR A 171 -1.96 14.93 -2.29
C THR A 171 -0.54 15.26 -2.74
N THR A 172 0.27 15.77 -1.84
CA THR A 172 1.70 15.99 -2.04
C THR A 172 2.50 15.23 -1.00
N TYR A 173 3.64 14.67 -1.42
CA TYR A 173 4.49 13.83 -0.58
C TYR A 173 5.92 14.39 -0.55
N GLN A 174 6.54 14.32 0.62
CA GLN A 174 7.98 14.51 0.79
C GLN A 174 8.56 13.25 1.42
N TYR A 175 9.77 12.88 1.03
CA TYR A 175 10.41 11.66 1.48
C TYR A 175 11.60 11.96 2.39
N ALA A 176 11.80 11.12 3.39
CA ALA A 176 12.99 11.16 4.22
C ALA A 176 14.24 10.68 3.45
N ASN A 177 15.41 11.06 3.93
CA ASN A 177 16.68 10.73 3.29
C ASN A 177 17.38 9.55 3.98
N HIS A 178 16.64 8.47 4.23
CA HIS A 178 17.16 7.21 4.76
C HIS A 178 16.60 6.03 3.95
N HIS A 179 17.01 4.79 4.25
CA HIS A 179 16.53 3.60 3.57
C HIS A 179 15.06 3.34 3.89
N SER A 180 14.34 2.75 2.92
CA SER A 180 12.96 2.25 3.13
C SER A 180 13.00 0.86 3.77
N LEU A 181 11.95 0.51 4.51
CA LEU A 181 11.74 -0.84 5.04
C LEU A 181 11.75 -1.92 3.95
N ILE A 182 11.20 -1.58 2.78
CA ILE A 182 10.97 -2.52 1.68
C ILE A 182 12.04 -2.45 0.59
N GLU A 183 13.07 -1.60 0.74
CA GLU A 183 14.06 -1.32 -0.31
C GLU A 183 14.78 -2.57 -0.81
N ASN A 184 15.06 -3.52 0.10
CA ASN A 184 15.74 -4.76 -0.23
C ASN A 184 14.79 -5.94 -0.46
N ILE A 185 13.49 -5.72 -0.38
CA ILE A 185 12.49 -6.76 -0.64
C ILE A 185 12.16 -6.76 -2.12
N VAL A 186 12.48 -7.85 -2.81
CA VAL A 186 12.27 -8.02 -4.26
C VAL A 186 10.80 -7.80 -4.62
N GLY A 187 10.57 -7.03 -5.68
CA GLY A 187 9.26 -6.81 -6.30
C GLY A 187 8.45 -5.65 -5.72
N PHE A 188 8.78 -5.15 -4.51
CA PHE A 188 8.07 -4.01 -3.95
C PHE A 188 8.36 -2.68 -4.68
N ASP A 189 9.52 -2.56 -5.32
CA ASP A 189 9.88 -1.42 -6.17
C ASP A 189 8.95 -1.25 -7.38
N LYS A 190 8.21 -2.31 -7.77
CA LYS A 190 7.22 -2.29 -8.85
C LYS A 190 5.83 -1.85 -8.41
N LEU A 191 5.59 -1.77 -7.10
CA LEU A 191 4.30 -1.46 -6.51
C LEU A 191 4.21 -0.01 -5.98
N THR A 192 5.17 0.85 -6.25
CA THR A 192 5.30 2.19 -5.63
C THR A 192 4.10 3.11 -5.82
N TYR A 193 3.28 2.90 -6.84
CA TYR A 193 2.05 3.63 -7.13
C TYR A 193 0.80 2.73 -7.07
N SER A 194 0.91 1.50 -6.55
CA SER A 194 -0.23 0.59 -6.38
C SER A 194 -1.17 1.07 -5.27
N ASP A 195 -2.43 0.73 -5.41
CA ASP A 195 -3.45 0.94 -4.37
C ASP A 195 -3.10 0.16 -3.09
N PHE A 196 -2.49 -1.03 -3.26
CA PHE A 196 -1.97 -1.85 -2.17
C PHE A 196 -1.00 -1.08 -1.26
N LEU A 197 0.01 -0.40 -1.84
CA LEU A 197 0.96 0.37 -1.04
C LEU A 197 0.41 1.71 -0.56
N SER A 198 -0.55 2.31 -1.26
CA SER A 198 -1.13 3.59 -0.88
C SER A 198 -2.10 3.48 0.30
N ASN A 199 -2.83 2.37 0.39
CA ASN A 199 -3.92 2.19 1.35
C ASN A 199 -3.62 1.20 2.48
N ASN A 200 -2.42 0.60 2.50
CA ASN A 200 -2.07 -0.34 3.56
C ASN A 200 -1.45 0.41 4.74
N GLU A 201 -2.29 0.87 5.66
CA GLU A 201 -1.87 1.59 6.88
C GLU A 201 -1.05 0.70 7.82
N ASP A 202 -1.24 -0.61 7.74
CA ASP A 202 -0.57 -1.59 8.61
C ASP A 202 0.90 -1.81 8.28
N PHE A 203 1.35 -1.38 7.10
CA PHE A 203 2.72 -1.56 6.66
C PHE A 203 3.30 -0.25 6.11
N PRO A 204 4.04 0.53 6.90
CA PRO A 204 4.62 1.79 6.47
C PRO A 204 5.74 1.56 5.43
N HIS A 205 5.36 1.39 4.17
CA HIS A 205 6.29 1.02 3.10
C HIS A 205 7.13 2.18 2.62
N ASN A 206 6.55 3.37 2.62
CA ASN A 206 7.21 4.57 2.11
C ASN A 206 7.82 5.36 3.26
N ILE A 207 9.03 5.84 3.05
CA ILE A 207 9.71 6.77 3.95
C ILE A 207 9.16 8.21 3.80
N VAL A 208 7.84 8.34 3.72
CA VAL A 208 7.18 9.66 3.64
C VAL A 208 7.48 10.43 4.92
N SER A 209 8.14 11.57 4.80
CA SER A 209 8.40 12.46 5.94
C SER A 209 7.31 13.49 6.15
N TYR A 210 6.58 13.83 5.08
CA TYR A 210 5.46 14.74 5.12
C TYR A 210 4.47 14.43 4.00
N MET A 211 3.19 14.48 4.33
CA MET A 211 2.08 14.36 3.38
C MET A 211 1.08 15.48 3.66
N LYS A 212 0.58 16.07 2.58
CA LYS A 212 -0.53 17.02 2.64
C LYS A 212 -1.59 16.62 1.63
N GLU A 213 -2.81 16.51 2.10
CA GLU A 213 -3.98 16.27 1.29
C GLU A 213 -4.90 17.49 1.33
N ASP A 214 -5.36 17.92 0.17
CA ASP A 214 -6.36 18.98 -0.02
C ASP A 214 -7.58 18.34 -0.65
N ILE A 215 -8.63 18.16 0.14
CA ILE A 215 -9.80 17.35 -0.18
C ILE A 215 -11.02 18.25 -0.31
N ASN A 216 -11.71 18.14 -1.44
CA ASN A 216 -12.98 18.81 -1.71
C ASN A 216 -14.03 17.76 -2.05
N ARG A 217 -15.12 17.71 -1.29
CA ARG A 217 -16.22 16.76 -1.44
C ARG A 217 -17.53 17.45 -1.66
N THR A 218 -18.35 16.86 -2.51
CA THR A 218 -19.74 17.27 -2.71
C THR A 218 -20.63 16.06 -2.48
N TYR A 219 -21.46 16.12 -1.48
CA TYR A 219 -22.45 15.10 -1.13
C TYR A 219 -23.80 15.41 -1.76
N TYR A 220 -24.47 14.41 -2.30
CA TYR A 220 -25.78 14.51 -2.94
C TYR A 220 -26.81 13.74 -2.10
N HIS A 221 -27.69 14.46 -1.43
CA HIS A 221 -28.77 13.86 -0.67
C HIS A 221 -30.03 13.73 -1.51
N PHE A 222 -30.75 12.63 -1.40
CA PHE A 222 -31.97 12.40 -2.12
C PHE A 222 -33.02 13.50 -1.78
N GLY A 223 -33.39 14.34 -2.77
CA GLY A 223 -34.34 15.42 -2.58
C GLY A 223 -33.83 16.68 -1.87
N GLY A 224 -32.52 16.76 -1.54
CA GLY A 224 -31.86 17.91 -0.93
C GLY A 224 -30.91 18.65 -1.88
N SER A 225 -30.47 19.85 -1.46
CA SER A 225 -29.38 20.57 -2.14
C SER A 225 -28.04 19.86 -1.87
N PRO A 226 -27.10 19.84 -2.82
CA PRO A 226 -25.76 19.33 -2.58
C PRO A 226 -25.07 20.06 -1.40
N HIS A 227 -24.33 19.29 -0.60
CA HIS A 227 -23.52 19.82 0.50
C HIS A 227 -22.04 19.71 0.13
N ASN A 228 -21.30 20.81 0.27
CA ASN A 228 -19.87 20.86 -0.03
C ASN A 228 -19.05 20.92 1.25
N GLU A 229 -17.99 20.12 1.29
CA GLU A 229 -16.98 20.14 2.35
C GLU A 229 -15.59 20.29 1.73
N SER A 230 -14.74 21.06 2.40
CA SER A 230 -13.34 21.21 2.04
C SER A 230 -12.48 21.17 3.30
N TYR A 231 -11.44 20.33 3.29
CA TYR A 231 -10.52 20.25 4.41
C TYR A 231 -9.12 19.87 3.96
N ILE A 232 -8.15 20.15 4.80
CA ILE A 232 -6.74 19.85 4.59
C ILE A 232 -6.28 18.91 5.70
N ASN A 233 -5.74 17.76 5.30
CA ASN A 233 -5.02 16.86 6.18
C ASN A 233 -3.52 17.05 5.99
N GLU A 234 -2.79 17.12 7.09
CA GLU A 234 -1.34 17.17 7.08
C GLU A 234 -0.80 16.12 8.04
N VAL A 235 0.09 15.27 7.56
CA VAL A 235 0.77 14.25 8.35
C VAL A 235 2.28 14.46 8.22
N LYS A 236 2.97 14.48 9.34
CA LYS A 236 4.43 14.44 9.45
C LYS A 236 4.84 13.12 10.05
N VAL A 237 5.87 12.49 9.51
CA VAL A 237 6.41 11.24 10.05
C VAL A 237 7.82 11.47 10.56
N GLU A 238 8.07 11.13 11.83
CA GLU A 238 9.38 11.18 12.45
C GLU A 238 9.99 9.79 12.50
N TYR A 239 11.30 9.73 12.23
CA TYR A 239 12.06 8.49 12.16
C TYR A 239 13.23 8.51 13.13
N SER A 240 13.49 7.37 13.77
CA SER A 240 14.80 7.04 14.33
C SER A 240 15.42 5.95 13.48
N VAL A 241 16.70 6.07 13.16
CA VAL A 241 17.41 5.11 12.29
C VAL A 241 18.55 4.42 13.03
N ASN A 242 18.93 3.23 12.58
CA ASN A 242 20.12 2.52 13.04
C ASN A 242 21.41 3.05 12.36
N ALA A 243 22.56 2.48 12.70
CA ALA A 243 23.86 2.86 12.13
C ALA A 243 23.95 2.64 10.60
N ASN A 244 23.11 1.78 10.04
CA ASN A 244 23.02 1.50 8.61
C ASN A 244 21.96 2.37 7.91
N ASN A 245 21.44 3.40 8.59
CA ASN A 245 20.43 4.33 8.07
C ASN A 245 19.07 3.69 7.73
N TYR A 246 18.71 2.57 8.37
CA TYR A 246 17.38 1.96 8.30
C TYR A 246 16.50 2.37 9.49
N PRO A 247 15.20 2.64 9.28
CA PRO A 247 14.30 3.09 10.33
C PRO A 247 14.06 1.98 11.37
N ILE A 248 14.34 2.28 12.64
CA ILE A 248 14.05 1.39 13.79
C ILE A 248 12.83 1.87 14.56
N LYS A 249 12.42 3.11 14.38
CA LYS A 249 11.17 3.66 14.91
C LYS A 249 10.56 4.62 13.89
N ILE A 250 9.24 4.53 13.73
CA ILE A 250 8.44 5.39 12.86
C ILE A 250 7.29 5.92 13.69
N GLN A 251 7.12 7.24 13.72
CA GLN A 251 6.08 7.90 14.51
C GLN A 251 5.31 8.91 13.65
N PRO A 252 4.08 8.56 13.20
CA PRO A 252 3.22 9.50 12.50
C PRO A 252 2.63 10.55 13.45
N LYS A 253 2.50 11.78 12.97
CA LYS A 253 1.89 12.91 13.66
C LYS A 253 0.92 13.60 12.72
N ALA A 254 -0.33 13.75 13.12
CA ALA A 254 -1.31 14.53 12.40
C ALA A 254 -1.31 15.98 12.89
N LYS A 255 -1.60 16.91 11.99
CA LYS A 255 -1.78 18.32 12.35
C LYS A 255 -3.15 18.51 12.99
N ASN A 256 -3.15 18.98 14.22
CA ASN A 256 -4.36 19.32 14.92
C ASN A 256 -5.00 20.59 14.30
N HIS A 257 -6.27 20.54 13.95
CA HIS A 257 -6.97 21.63 13.27
C HIS A 257 -7.19 22.87 14.18
N ILE A 258 -7.21 22.67 15.51
CA ILE A 258 -7.47 23.73 16.49
C ILE A 258 -6.19 24.53 16.78
N ASN A 259 -5.14 23.84 17.27
CA ASN A 259 -3.91 24.50 17.72
C ASN A 259 -2.81 24.59 16.63
N ARG A 260 -3.03 24.00 15.46
CA ARG A 260 -2.09 23.95 14.33
C ARG A 260 -0.77 23.24 14.60
N GLN A 261 -0.66 22.47 15.69
CA GLN A 261 0.51 21.70 16.05
C GLN A 261 0.42 20.27 15.51
N PHE A 262 1.58 19.64 15.24
CA PHE A 262 1.64 18.22 14.93
C PHE A 262 1.64 17.40 16.21
N GLU A 263 0.64 16.57 16.38
CA GLU A 263 0.45 15.69 17.54
C GLU A 263 0.51 14.23 17.12
N THR A 264 1.03 13.37 17.99
CA THR A 264 1.09 11.93 17.75
C THR A 264 -0.32 11.37 17.62
N ILE A 265 -0.57 10.63 16.56
CA ILE A 265 -1.85 9.96 16.30
C ILE A 265 -2.02 8.85 17.36
N ASN A 266 -2.98 8.96 18.27
CA ASN A 266 -3.30 7.96 19.32
C ASN A 266 -2.07 7.41 20.08
N ASN A 267 -1.02 8.22 20.25
CA ASN A 267 0.28 7.78 20.77
C ASN A 267 0.89 6.61 19.97
N SER A 268 0.51 6.46 18.70
CA SER A 268 0.95 5.35 17.87
C SER A 268 2.38 5.51 17.36
N TYR A 269 3.09 4.41 17.25
CA TYR A 269 4.39 4.31 16.62
C TYR A 269 4.68 2.88 16.19
N PHE A 270 5.60 2.72 15.23
CA PHE A 270 6.15 1.43 14.83
C PHE A 270 7.58 1.30 15.33
N THR A 271 7.94 0.09 15.75
CA THR A 271 9.35 -0.32 15.96
C THR A 271 9.68 -1.46 15.03
N ILE A 272 10.92 -1.48 14.51
CA ILE A 272 11.35 -2.43 13.49
C ILE A 272 12.64 -3.11 13.95
N GLU A 273 12.68 -4.44 13.82
CA GLU A 273 13.85 -5.28 14.03
C GLU A 273 14.30 -5.84 12.67
N TYR A 274 15.61 -5.95 12.46
CA TYR A 274 16.23 -6.44 11.23
C TYR A 274 17.06 -7.68 11.48
N ASN A 275 17.41 -8.41 10.42
CA ASN A 275 18.27 -9.60 10.47
C ASN A 275 19.74 -9.29 10.75
N LYS A 276 20.16 -8.02 10.72
CA LYS A 276 21.56 -7.54 10.96
C LYS A 276 21.54 -6.21 11.69
#